data_af5ec79eea024d1bd90135a4af94dc30
#
_entry.id   af5ec79eea024d1bd90135a4af94dc30
#
_cell.length_a   1.000
_cell.length_b   1.000
_cell.length_c   1.000
_cell.angle_alpha   90.00
_cell.angle_beta   90.00
_cell.angle_gamma   90.00
#
_symmetry.space_group_name_H-M   'P 1'
#
loop_
_entity.id
_entity.type
_entity.pdbx_description
1 polymer ?
#
loop_
_entity_poly.entity_id
_entity_poly.type
_entity_poly.pdbx_seq_one_letter_code
_entity_poly.pdbx_strand_id
1 'polypeptide(L)'
;MYRRLIFVLFVCFQFTVLAQQSSLTVEKIMRDPKWIGMAPDGLRWIPGGQLYFDWNRGGDPAQETYRISTTDHTPVKVDGSDKWRTVEQYEYDRERSRIVFERDGDIYLRELKPGEDVRLTVTAARESNPRFSKDGKHIIFLRDGDLFKLSLSGYQWIQLTHFVRDDQKVASESSGDQAVSRQDKWLKEDQLTLFDVLKKRRQQDSIEAVQRNLRASSLKPIPIGNASLSLQEISPDERFVTFRLTKRADGNRSTSVPNYVTESGYTEDIKARTKVGNAQPESLCLIYDRQRDTVYQVQTDNLPGIKDLPDFLNNYPERKSAALSENRDRSVNFGQVYWNERGTAAVVAVTAIDNKDRWIMRLNPETGELSMIDRQRDEAWIGGPGIGGAWGGGALGWIDEETIYFQSEASGYSHIYLANVFSGEKQQLTTGDWEVSDLKLSADRLNFYFTGN
;
A
#
# COMPACT_ATOMS: atom_id res chain seq x y z
N MET A 1 67.16 33.83 20.67
CA MET A 1 67.21 32.40 20.92
C MET A 1 65.89 31.84 21.44
N TYR A 2 65.00 32.62 22.01
CA TYR A 2 63.69 32.18 22.59
C TYR A 2 62.54 32.00 21.56
N ARG A 3 62.65 32.56 20.39
CA ARG A 3 61.57 32.49 19.37
C ARG A 3 61.51 31.16 18.60
N ARG A 4 62.53 30.34 18.63
CA ARG A 4 62.57 29.03 17.97
C ARG A 4 62.09 27.89 18.93
N LEU A 5 62.11 28.09 20.22
CA LEU A 5 61.66 27.08 21.18
C LEU A 5 60.14 27.02 21.31
N ILE A 6 59.42 28.12 21.06
CA ILE A 6 57.95 28.18 21.13
C ILE A 6 57.34 27.48 19.87
N PHE A 7 58.04 27.48 18.72
CA PHE A 7 57.53 26.83 17.53
C PHE A 7 57.61 25.29 17.59
N VAL A 8 58.58 24.75 18.32
CA VAL A 8 58.71 23.29 18.50
C VAL A 8 57.72 22.76 19.53
N LEU A 9 57.30 23.56 20.49
CA LEU A 9 56.30 23.15 21.46
C LEU A 9 54.84 23.15 20.89
N PHE A 10 54.59 23.90 19.80
CA PHE A 10 53.28 23.97 19.17
C PHE A 10 53.06 22.86 18.14
N VAL A 11 54.13 22.24 17.64
CA VAL A 11 54.02 21.12 16.66
C VAL A 11 53.82 19.76 17.34
N CYS A 12 54.11 19.63 18.66
CA CYS A 12 53.93 18.37 19.37
C CYS A 12 52.50 18.20 20.01
N PHE A 13 51.57 19.13 19.78
CA PHE A 13 50.20 19.03 20.32
C PHE A 13 49.14 18.71 19.25
N GLN A 14 49.55 18.06 18.17
CA GLN A 14 48.64 17.35 17.29
C GLN A 14 48.40 15.96 17.91
N PHE A 15 47.71 15.89 19.03
CA PHE A 15 47.07 14.68 19.44
C PHE A 15 45.99 14.39 18.44
N THR A 16 46.28 13.54 17.46
CA THR A 16 45.25 12.74 16.82
C THR A 16 44.50 12.00 17.93
N VAL A 17 43.33 12.47 18.23
CA VAL A 17 42.33 11.67 18.94
C VAL A 17 41.96 10.55 17.96
N LEU A 18 42.75 9.52 17.92
CA LEU A 18 42.36 8.22 17.42
C LEU A 18 41.27 7.79 18.40
N ALA A 19 40.06 7.94 18.01
CA ALA A 19 38.95 7.23 18.67
C ALA A 19 39.38 5.76 18.72
N GLN A 20 39.77 5.31 19.90
CA GLN A 20 40.08 3.90 20.12
C GLN A 20 38.78 3.15 19.85
N GLN A 21 38.66 2.63 18.65
CA GLN A 21 37.68 1.57 18.37
C GLN A 21 38.08 0.42 19.30
N SER A 22 37.44 0.33 20.46
CA SER A 22 37.63 -0.80 21.35
C SER A 22 37.25 -2.06 20.59
N SER A 23 38.23 -2.98 20.45
CA SER A 23 37.99 -4.25 19.76
C SER A 23 36.71 -4.91 20.29
N LEU A 24 35.86 -5.37 19.39
CA LEU A 24 34.66 -6.09 19.75
C LEU A 24 35.11 -7.47 20.25
N THR A 25 34.92 -7.78 21.56
CA THR A 25 35.21 -9.09 22.14
C THR A 25 33.94 -9.85 22.41
N VAL A 26 34.05 -11.19 22.54
CA VAL A 26 32.91 -12.05 22.86
C VAL A 26 32.25 -11.63 24.18
N GLU A 27 33.06 -11.29 25.18
CA GLU A 27 32.57 -10.82 26.49
C GLU A 27 31.77 -9.51 26.35
N LYS A 28 32.18 -8.63 25.41
CA LYS A 28 31.48 -7.39 25.16
C LYS A 28 30.16 -7.61 24.43
N ILE A 29 30.14 -8.54 23.46
CA ILE A 29 28.93 -8.96 22.75
C ILE A 29 27.91 -9.62 23.69
N MET A 30 28.39 -10.42 24.62
CA MET A 30 27.56 -11.18 25.58
C MET A 30 27.13 -10.34 26.81
N ARG A 31 27.51 -9.08 26.89
CA ARG A 31 27.00 -8.15 27.91
C ARG A 31 25.54 -7.81 27.67
N ASP A 32 24.92 -7.15 28.68
CA ASP A 32 23.59 -6.57 28.53
C ASP A 32 23.52 -5.72 27.24
N PRO A 33 22.54 -5.97 26.34
CA PRO A 33 22.37 -5.24 25.08
C PRO A 33 22.32 -3.71 25.24
N LYS A 34 22.03 -3.19 26.43
CA LYS A 34 22.00 -1.75 26.72
C LYS A 34 23.28 -1.02 26.37
N TRP A 35 24.43 -1.69 26.33
CA TRP A 35 25.70 -1.04 25.95
C TRP A 35 25.80 -0.67 24.47
N ILE A 36 25.02 -1.33 23.61
CA ILE A 36 24.98 -1.03 22.16
C ILE A 36 24.22 0.28 21.92
N GLY A 37 23.30 0.63 22.83
CA GLY A 37 22.31 1.68 22.61
C GLY A 37 21.21 1.22 21.63
N MET A 38 20.18 2.01 21.51
CA MET A 38 19.12 1.79 20.54
C MET A 38 19.15 2.90 19.51
N ALA A 39 19.17 2.55 18.24
CA ALA A 39 19.07 3.52 17.15
C ALA A 39 17.67 4.16 17.17
N PRO A 40 17.55 5.44 16.77
CA PRO A 40 16.26 6.04 16.46
C PRO A 40 15.55 5.29 15.36
N ASP A 41 14.23 5.19 15.44
CA ASP A 41 13.36 4.51 14.49
C ASP A 41 12.16 5.39 14.11
N GLY A 42 11.41 5.00 13.06
CA GLY A 42 10.19 5.71 12.67
C GLY A 42 10.42 7.17 12.25
N LEU A 43 11.50 7.47 11.51
CA LEU A 43 11.78 8.83 11.04
C LEU A 43 10.66 9.35 10.15
N ARG A 44 10.11 10.52 10.51
CA ARG A 44 9.00 11.16 9.79
C ARG A 44 9.11 12.68 9.81
N TRP A 45 8.97 13.27 8.64
CA TRP A 45 8.84 14.71 8.52
C TRP A 45 7.41 15.14 8.83
N ILE A 46 7.30 16.20 9.63
CA ILE A 46 6.02 16.84 9.90
C ILE A 46 5.98 18.18 9.17
N PRO A 47 4.80 18.60 8.68
CA PRO A 47 4.63 19.90 8.06
C PRO A 47 5.16 21.01 8.99
N GLY A 48 6.10 21.83 8.47
CA GLY A 48 6.78 22.86 9.26
C GLY A 48 8.28 22.64 9.42
N GLY A 49 8.84 21.58 8.79
CA GLY A 49 10.29 21.36 8.69
C GLY A 49 10.92 20.78 9.95
N GLN A 50 10.16 20.02 10.72
CA GLN A 50 10.67 19.27 11.88
C GLN A 50 10.70 17.78 11.55
N LEU A 51 11.80 17.10 11.89
CA LEU A 51 11.94 15.66 11.82
C LEU A 51 11.59 15.05 13.17
N TYR A 52 10.63 14.14 13.17
CA TYR A 52 10.23 13.35 14.32
C TYR A 52 10.76 11.93 14.18
N PHE A 53 11.07 11.30 15.32
CA PHE A 53 11.52 9.92 15.38
C PHE A 53 11.21 9.35 16.77
N ASP A 54 11.11 8.03 16.84
CA ASP A 54 10.90 7.33 18.09
C ASP A 54 12.24 6.79 18.59
N TRP A 55 12.53 6.99 19.86
CA TRP A 55 13.82 6.63 20.42
C TRP A 55 13.70 6.21 21.88
N ASN A 56 14.36 5.14 22.20
CA ASN A 56 14.57 4.70 23.58
C ASN A 56 15.96 5.11 24.05
N ARG A 57 16.14 6.38 24.40
CA ARG A 57 17.41 6.95 24.79
C ARG A 57 17.95 6.40 26.12
N GLY A 58 17.07 5.99 27.04
CA GLY A 58 17.44 5.56 28.39
C GLY A 58 17.42 4.04 28.61
N GLY A 59 17.03 3.25 27.59
CA GLY A 59 16.79 1.82 27.77
C GLY A 59 15.50 1.53 28.53
N ASP A 60 14.57 2.49 28.59
CA ASP A 60 13.23 2.29 29.13
C ASP A 60 12.42 1.32 28.24
N PRO A 61 11.47 0.56 28.79
CA PRO A 61 10.69 -0.40 28.00
C PRO A 61 9.79 0.25 26.97
N ALA A 62 9.50 1.55 27.07
CA ALA A 62 8.70 2.29 26.12
C ALA A 62 9.55 3.22 25.24
N GLN A 63 9.28 3.19 23.94
CA GLN A 63 9.82 4.20 23.02
C GLN A 63 9.12 5.54 23.23
N GLU A 64 9.89 6.61 23.15
CA GLU A 64 9.39 7.96 23.25
C GLU A 64 9.67 8.75 21.99
N THR A 65 8.77 9.63 21.62
CA THR A 65 8.91 10.46 20.43
C THR A 65 9.79 11.67 20.72
N TYR A 66 10.75 11.89 19.85
CA TYR A 66 11.66 13.05 19.84
C TYR A 66 11.48 13.83 18.54
N ARG A 67 11.92 15.10 18.57
CA ARG A 67 11.98 15.93 17.37
C ARG A 67 13.32 16.67 17.28
N ILE A 68 13.74 16.94 16.07
CA ILE A 68 14.82 17.86 15.73
C ILE A 68 14.34 18.82 14.63
N SER A 69 14.92 20.01 14.56
CA SER A 69 14.69 20.95 13.47
C SER A 69 15.81 20.88 12.44
N THR A 70 15.62 21.45 11.28
CA THR A 70 16.67 21.58 10.26
C THR A 70 17.82 22.49 10.67
N THR A 71 17.62 23.34 11.68
CA THR A 71 18.62 24.31 12.18
C THR A 71 19.21 23.90 13.52
N ASP A 72 18.47 23.15 14.34
CA ASP A 72 18.94 22.61 15.63
C ASP A 72 18.74 21.09 15.66
N HIS A 73 19.85 20.39 15.61
CA HIS A 73 19.88 18.92 15.60
C HIS A 73 19.84 18.29 16.99
N THR A 74 19.61 19.09 18.04
CA THR A 74 19.46 18.57 19.39
C THR A 74 18.11 17.88 19.56
N PRO A 75 18.08 16.57 19.91
CA PRO A 75 16.82 15.87 20.12
C PRO A 75 16.06 16.44 21.32
N VAL A 76 14.85 16.87 21.09
CA VAL A 76 13.90 17.34 22.11
C VAL A 76 12.77 16.34 22.23
N LYS A 77 12.51 15.86 23.45
CA LYS A 77 11.38 14.97 23.72
C LYS A 77 10.06 15.68 23.43
N VAL A 78 9.14 15.00 22.77
CA VAL A 78 7.82 15.54 22.45
C VAL A 78 6.86 15.26 23.60
N ASP A 79 6.22 16.30 24.11
CA ASP A 79 5.22 16.17 25.18
C ASP A 79 3.94 15.47 24.67
N GLY A 80 3.21 14.84 25.60
CA GLY A 80 1.96 14.14 25.27
C GLY A 80 0.92 15.03 24.58
N SER A 81 0.91 16.34 24.88
CA SER A 81 0.06 17.33 24.22
C SER A 81 0.44 17.60 22.76
N ASP A 82 1.68 17.35 22.35
CA ASP A 82 2.15 17.52 20.98
C ASP A 82 2.15 16.21 20.19
N LYS A 83 2.10 15.05 20.88
CA LYS A 83 2.02 13.73 20.20
C LYS A 83 0.80 13.63 19.28
N TRP A 84 -0.33 14.16 19.67
CA TRP A 84 -1.54 14.14 18.85
C TRP A 84 -1.44 15.04 17.60
N ARG A 85 -0.51 16.00 17.57
CA ARG A 85 -0.22 16.85 16.41
C ARG A 85 0.67 16.14 15.39
N THR A 86 1.33 15.06 15.79
CA THR A 86 2.17 14.27 14.89
C THR A 86 1.28 13.47 13.96
N VAL A 87 1.31 13.77 12.68
CA VAL A 87 0.59 13.05 11.65
C VAL A 87 1.60 12.24 10.87
N GLU A 88 1.46 10.92 10.87
CA GLU A 88 2.42 10.02 10.21
C GLU A 88 2.18 9.92 8.70
N GLN A 89 0.90 9.93 8.30
CA GLN A 89 0.50 9.84 6.92
C GLN A 89 -0.42 11.02 6.59
N TYR A 90 -0.01 11.83 5.65
CA TYR A 90 -0.76 12.99 5.20
C TYR A 90 -0.46 13.29 3.75
N GLU A 91 -1.34 14.01 3.10
CA GLU A 91 -1.17 14.45 1.74
C GLU A 91 -1.32 15.97 1.66
N TYR A 92 -0.43 16.62 0.89
CA TYR A 92 -0.49 18.05 0.64
C TYR A 92 -1.49 18.37 -0.46
N ASP A 93 -2.13 19.52 -0.34
CA ASP A 93 -2.74 20.16 -1.52
C ASP A 93 -1.65 20.61 -2.51
N ARG A 94 -2.06 20.93 -3.73
CA ARG A 94 -1.13 21.33 -4.79
C ARG A 94 -0.28 22.56 -4.44
N GLU A 95 -0.84 23.49 -3.67
CA GLU A 95 -0.17 24.72 -3.22
C GLU A 95 0.69 24.51 -1.98
N ARG A 96 0.62 23.30 -1.38
CA ARG A 96 1.29 22.96 -0.12
C ARG A 96 0.96 23.91 1.01
N SER A 97 -0.24 24.43 1.00
CA SER A 97 -0.79 25.28 2.05
C SER A 97 -1.63 24.52 3.07
N ARG A 98 -2.15 23.36 2.67
CA ARG A 98 -3.00 22.50 3.49
C ARG A 98 -2.53 21.05 3.42
N ILE A 99 -2.85 20.29 4.45
CA ILE A 99 -2.72 18.83 4.47
C ILE A 99 -4.05 18.19 4.84
N VAL A 100 -4.26 17.00 4.31
CA VAL A 100 -5.35 16.10 4.70
C VAL A 100 -4.77 14.81 5.26
N PHE A 101 -5.38 14.28 6.31
CA PHE A 101 -4.90 13.08 7.01
C PHE A 101 -6.04 12.35 7.73
N GLU A 102 -5.78 11.10 8.06
CA GLU A 102 -6.65 10.29 8.94
C GLU A 102 -6.20 10.38 10.38
N ARG A 103 -7.15 10.47 11.30
CA ARG A 103 -6.93 10.29 12.73
C ARG A 103 -8.15 9.63 13.36
N ASP A 104 -7.92 8.53 14.08
CA ASP A 104 -8.96 7.77 14.80
C ASP A 104 -10.14 7.33 13.91
N GLY A 105 -9.88 7.10 12.61
CA GLY A 105 -10.87 6.68 11.64
C GLY A 105 -11.67 7.80 10.98
N ASP A 106 -11.35 9.05 11.27
CA ASP A 106 -11.96 10.22 10.65
C ASP A 106 -10.95 11.02 9.82
N ILE A 107 -11.44 11.80 8.87
CA ILE A 107 -10.65 12.67 8.01
C ILE A 107 -10.55 14.06 8.61
N TYR A 108 -9.33 14.57 8.65
CA TYR A 108 -8.99 15.91 9.11
C TYR A 108 -8.31 16.71 8.01
N LEU A 109 -8.59 18.00 8.00
CA LEU A 109 -7.92 19.02 7.20
C LEU A 109 -7.15 19.94 8.14
N ARG A 110 -5.89 20.25 7.80
CA ARG A 110 -5.10 21.26 8.50
C ARG A 110 -4.61 22.29 7.51
N GLU A 111 -4.90 23.55 7.77
CA GLU A 111 -4.17 24.66 7.18
C GLU A 111 -2.82 24.81 7.87
N LEU A 112 -1.74 24.92 7.10
CA LEU A 112 -0.39 24.97 7.71
C LEU A 112 -0.14 26.30 8.44
N LYS A 113 -0.89 27.33 8.09
CA LYS A 113 -0.92 28.61 8.80
C LYS A 113 -2.38 29.05 8.91
N PRO A 114 -2.97 29.08 10.13
CA PRO A 114 -2.40 29.05 11.48
C PRO A 114 -2.09 27.66 12.06
N GLY A 115 -2.38 26.52 11.41
CA GLY A 115 -2.07 25.19 11.92
C GLY A 115 -3.18 24.53 12.73
N GLU A 116 -4.43 24.94 12.48
CA GLU A 116 -5.61 24.36 13.14
C GLU A 116 -6.15 23.14 12.38
N ASP A 117 -6.59 22.14 13.16
CA ASP A 117 -7.20 20.93 12.62
C ASP A 117 -8.72 21.09 12.51
N VAL A 118 -9.26 20.88 11.34
CA VAL A 118 -10.70 20.81 11.11
C VAL A 118 -11.09 19.35 10.85
N ARG A 119 -11.92 18.76 11.71
CA ARG A 119 -12.48 17.43 11.51
C ARG A 119 -13.55 17.49 10.44
N LEU A 120 -13.34 16.82 9.32
CA LEU A 120 -14.24 16.83 8.16
C LEU A 120 -15.32 15.74 8.24
N THR A 121 -15.00 14.61 8.88
CA THR A 121 -15.95 13.50 9.07
C THR A 121 -16.15 13.20 10.53
N VAL A 122 -17.38 12.80 10.89
CA VAL A 122 -17.77 12.36 12.24
C VAL A 122 -18.72 11.21 12.08
N THR A 123 -18.21 10.01 11.92
CA THR A 123 -19.02 8.84 11.64
C THR A 123 -18.59 7.63 12.49
N ALA A 124 -19.41 6.59 12.55
CA ALA A 124 -19.05 5.33 13.19
C ALA A 124 -18.23 4.41 12.27
N ALA A 125 -18.26 4.66 10.97
CA ALA A 125 -17.44 3.94 10.00
C ALA A 125 -16.03 4.55 9.96
N ARG A 126 -15.06 3.75 9.57
CA ARG A 126 -13.68 4.22 9.39
C ARG A 126 -13.49 4.78 7.99
N GLU A 127 -13.10 6.05 7.92
CA GLU A 127 -12.60 6.68 6.71
C GLU A 127 -11.07 6.62 6.68
N SER A 128 -10.50 6.39 5.50
CA SER A 128 -9.04 6.22 5.34
C SER A 128 -8.53 6.71 3.97
N ASN A 129 -7.21 6.82 3.83
CA ASN A 129 -6.52 7.25 2.61
C ASN A 129 -7.06 8.55 2.01
N PRO A 130 -7.19 9.62 2.80
CA PRO A 130 -7.68 10.88 2.29
C PRO A 130 -6.66 11.54 1.36
N ARG A 131 -7.15 12.13 0.27
CA ARG A 131 -6.34 12.93 -0.65
C ARG A 131 -7.14 14.07 -1.26
N PHE A 132 -6.46 15.09 -1.71
CA PHE A 132 -7.10 16.17 -2.45
C PHE A 132 -7.49 15.73 -3.86
N SER A 133 -8.64 16.23 -4.34
CA SER A 133 -8.95 16.19 -5.77
C SER A 133 -8.00 17.11 -6.53
N LYS A 134 -7.89 16.92 -7.84
CA LYS A 134 -7.01 17.73 -8.72
C LYS A 134 -7.28 19.24 -8.63
N ASP A 135 -8.53 19.63 -8.42
CA ASP A 135 -8.96 21.01 -8.27
C ASP A 135 -8.79 21.57 -6.84
N GLY A 136 -8.36 20.74 -5.88
CA GLY A 136 -8.17 21.11 -4.47
C GLY A 136 -9.44 21.48 -3.72
N LYS A 137 -10.63 21.27 -4.32
CA LYS A 137 -11.94 21.65 -3.74
C LYS A 137 -12.65 20.52 -3.03
N HIS A 138 -12.15 19.31 -3.19
CA HIS A 138 -12.73 18.11 -2.60
C HIS A 138 -11.66 17.25 -1.96
N ILE A 139 -12.10 16.40 -1.02
CA ILE A 139 -11.29 15.32 -0.47
C ILE A 139 -11.87 14.00 -0.95
N ILE A 140 -11.02 13.12 -1.49
CA ILE A 140 -11.36 11.76 -1.88
C ILE A 140 -10.80 10.83 -0.80
N PHE A 141 -11.59 9.86 -0.35
CA PHE A 141 -11.21 8.94 0.71
C PHE A 141 -11.94 7.60 0.56
N LEU A 142 -11.44 6.59 1.28
CA LEU A 142 -12.05 5.28 1.38
C LEU A 142 -12.97 5.20 2.60
N ARG A 143 -14.13 4.56 2.42
CA ARG A 143 -15.05 4.17 3.49
C ARG A 143 -15.71 2.85 3.12
N ASP A 144 -15.66 1.85 4.01
CA ASP A 144 -16.25 0.54 3.80
C ASP A 144 -15.83 -0.16 2.49
N GLY A 145 -14.63 0.20 1.97
CA GLY A 145 -14.09 -0.32 0.72
C GLY A 145 -14.46 0.49 -0.53
N ASP A 146 -15.37 1.45 -0.43
CA ASP A 146 -15.74 2.33 -1.54
C ASP A 146 -15.04 3.69 -1.48
N LEU A 147 -14.85 4.30 -2.63
CA LEU A 147 -14.33 5.65 -2.76
C LEU A 147 -15.46 6.67 -2.65
N PHE A 148 -15.23 7.68 -1.82
CA PHE A 148 -16.10 8.81 -1.62
C PHE A 148 -15.38 10.12 -1.91
N LYS A 149 -16.14 11.14 -2.28
CA LYS A 149 -15.68 12.50 -2.53
C LYS A 149 -16.47 13.46 -1.68
N LEU A 150 -15.79 14.27 -0.85
CA LEU A 150 -16.36 15.27 0.04
C LEU A 150 -16.04 16.68 -0.49
N SER A 151 -17.03 17.51 -0.69
CA SER A 151 -16.87 18.92 -1.05
C SER A 151 -16.43 19.74 0.17
N LEU A 152 -15.35 20.51 0.04
CA LEU A 152 -14.87 21.40 1.10
C LEU A 152 -15.72 22.66 1.28
N SER A 153 -16.53 23.04 0.28
CA SER A 153 -17.37 24.25 0.33
C SER A 153 -18.77 24.00 0.88
N GLY A 154 -19.30 22.78 0.77
CA GLY A 154 -20.68 22.48 1.15
C GLY A 154 -20.83 21.18 1.95
N TYR A 155 -19.72 20.50 2.24
CA TYR A 155 -19.67 19.22 2.97
C TYR A 155 -20.60 18.14 2.40
N GLN A 156 -20.87 18.21 1.09
CA GLN A 156 -21.66 17.21 0.38
C GLN A 156 -20.79 16.01 0.03
N TRP A 157 -21.34 14.83 0.21
CA TRP A 157 -20.68 13.56 -0.08
C TRP A 157 -21.22 12.97 -1.38
N ILE A 158 -20.30 12.48 -2.20
CA ILE A 158 -20.60 11.77 -3.44
C ILE A 158 -19.86 10.42 -3.37
N GLN A 159 -20.59 9.33 -3.51
CA GLN A 159 -19.98 8.01 -3.67
C GLN A 159 -19.47 7.85 -5.10
N LEU A 160 -18.23 7.37 -5.27
CA LEU A 160 -17.57 7.23 -6.57
C LEU A 160 -17.56 5.78 -7.09
N THR A 161 -17.57 4.81 -6.18
CA THR A 161 -17.61 3.37 -6.49
C THR A 161 -18.66 2.66 -5.65
N HIS A 162 -19.08 1.47 -6.09
CA HIS A 162 -19.99 0.62 -5.34
C HIS A 162 -19.59 -0.85 -5.50
N PHE A 163 -18.67 -1.31 -4.64
CA PHE A 163 -18.20 -2.69 -4.63
C PHE A 163 -19.17 -3.59 -3.84
N VAL A 164 -19.61 -4.69 -4.45
CA VAL A 164 -20.56 -5.62 -3.82
C VAL A 164 -20.00 -7.04 -3.79
N ARG A 165 -20.27 -7.75 -2.70
CA ARG A 165 -20.00 -9.18 -2.58
C ARG A 165 -21.20 -10.00 -3.07
N ASP A 166 -20.94 -11.17 -3.64
CA ASP A 166 -22.00 -12.05 -4.21
C ASP A 166 -23.07 -12.50 -3.18
N ASP A 167 -22.73 -12.46 -1.88
CA ASP A 167 -23.69 -12.80 -0.80
C ASP A 167 -24.85 -11.81 -0.70
N GLN A 168 -24.76 -10.66 -1.35
CA GLN A 168 -25.83 -9.68 -1.50
C GLN A 168 -26.59 -9.79 -2.83
N LYS A 169 -26.53 -10.95 -3.51
CA LYS A 169 -27.55 -11.23 -4.53
C LYS A 169 -28.90 -11.11 -3.85
N VAL A 170 -29.49 -9.96 -4.09
CA VAL A 170 -30.92 -9.71 -3.85
C VAL A 170 -31.66 -11.01 -4.11
N ALA A 171 -32.44 -11.43 -3.11
CA ALA A 171 -33.39 -12.53 -3.24
C ALA A 171 -34.31 -12.24 -4.42
N SER A 172 -33.89 -12.62 -5.62
CA SER A 172 -34.67 -12.66 -6.83
C SER A 172 -34.84 -14.14 -7.18
N GLU A 173 -36.02 -14.63 -6.74
CA GLU A 173 -36.75 -15.69 -7.40
C GLU A 173 -36.05 -17.03 -7.55
N SER A 174 -36.13 -17.86 -6.53
CA SER A 174 -36.24 -19.31 -6.75
C SER A 174 -37.73 -19.72 -6.72
N SER A 175 -38.42 -19.58 -7.80
CA SER A 175 -39.62 -20.33 -8.05
C SER A 175 -39.23 -21.74 -8.46
N GLY A 176 -38.97 -22.59 -7.48
CA GLY A 176 -38.90 -24.02 -7.72
C GLY A 176 -40.27 -24.51 -8.10
N ASP A 177 -40.42 -25.10 -9.28
CA ASP A 177 -41.57 -25.89 -9.71
C ASP A 177 -41.71 -27.10 -8.78
N GLN A 178 -42.53 -26.99 -7.72
CA GLN A 178 -42.99 -28.13 -6.97
C GLN A 178 -44.31 -28.59 -7.61
N ALA A 179 -44.38 -29.88 -7.92
CA ALA A 179 -45.58 -30.54 -8.43
C ALA A 179 -46.76 -30.32 -7.50
N VAL A 180 -47.78 -29.64 -8.01
CA VAL A 180 -48.99 -29.23 -7.26
C VAL A 180 -49.93 -30.42 -7.08
N SER A 181 -50.24 -30.77 -5.83
CA SER A 181 -51.17 -31.86 -5.50
C SER A 181 -52.61 -31.47 -5.78
N ARG A 182 -53.51 -32.46 -5.87
CA ARG A 182 -54.96 -32.27 -6.14
C ARG A 182 -55.67 -31.41 -5.08
N GLN A 183 -55.16 -31.38 -3.87
CA GLN A 183 -55.61 -30.56 -2.74
C GLN A 183 -55.30 -29.08 -2.91
N ASP A 184 -54.16 -28.77 -3.56
CA ASP A 184 -53.75 -27.39 -3.80
C ASP A 184 -54.60 -26.70 -4.90
N LYS A 185 -55.22 -27.48 -5.78
CA LYS A 185 -56.16 -26.94 -6.79
C LYS A 185 -57.44 -26.42 -6.17
N TRP A 186 -57.98 -27.10 -5.15
CA TRP A 186 -59.21 -26.68 -4.45
C TRP A 186 -58.95 -25.42 -3.60
N LEU A 187 -57.80 -25.34 -2.95
CA LEU A 187 -57.37 -24.16 -2.20
C LEU A 187 -57.10 -22.94 -3.13
N LYS A 188 -56.70 -23.16 -4.38
CA LYS A 188 -56.55 -22.11 -5.36
C LYS A 188 -57.87 -21.47 -5.82
N GLU A 189 -58.95 -22.22 -5.90
CA GLU A 189 -60.24 -21.69 -6.32
C GLU A 189 -60.92 -20.82 -5.24
N ASP A 190 -60.73 -21.13 -3.95
CA ASP A 190 -61.21 -20.31 -2.83
C ASP A 190 -60.41 -19.04 -2.57
N GLN A 191 -59.18 -18.98 -3.13
CA GLN A 191 -58.27 -17.84 -3.00
C GLN A 191 -58.41 -16.79 -4.11
N LEU A 192 -59.32 -16.94 -5.06
CA LEU A 192 -59.46 -15.99 -6.18
C LEU A 192 -59.78 -14.56 -5.73
N THR A 193 -60.40 -14.37 -4.58
CA THR A 193 -60.65 -13.06 -3.97
C THR A 193 -59.39 -12.46 -3.31
N LEU A 194 -58.43 -13.31 -2.91
CA LEU A 194 -57.11 -12.89 -2.42
C LEU A 194 -56.13 -12.55 -3.54
N PHE A 195 -56.39 -13.05 -4.76
CA PHE A 195 -55.53 -12.79 -5.92
C PHE A 195 -55.45 -11.30 -6.32
N ASP A 196 -56.55 -10.58 -6.21
CA ASP A 196 -56.59 -9.14 -6.48
C ASP A 196 -55.81 -8.34 -5.44
N VAL A 197 -55.82 -8.75 -4.19
CA VAL A 197 -55.04 -8.13 -3.13
C VAL A 197 -53.53 -8.45 -3.30
N LEU A 198 -53.20 -9.69 -3.64
CA LEU A 198 -51.84 -10.11 -3.92
C LEU A 198 -51.28 -9.46 -5.20
N LYS A 199 -52.12 -9.31 -6.23
CA LYS A 199 -51.77 -8.61 -7.47
C LYS A 199 -51.49 -7.12 -7.23
N LYS A 200 -52.35 -6.47 -6.42
CA LYS A 200 -52.14 -5.08 -6.02
C LYS A 200 -50.88 -4.92 -5.14
N ARG A 201 -50.63 -5.84 -4.21
CA ARG A 201 -49.38 -5.85 -3.42
C ARG A 201 -48.15 -6.01 -4.33
N ARG A 202 -48.14 -6.99 -5.24
CA ARG A 202 -47.04 -7.17 -6.19
C ARG A 202 -46.83 -5.95 -7.09
N GLN A 203 -47.91 -5.29 -7.52
CA GLN A 203 -47.80 -4.04 -8.26
C GLN A 203 -47.20 -2.91 -7.40
N GLN A 204 -47.63 -2.83 -6.14
CA GLN A 204 -47.10 -1.84 -5.20
C GLN A 204 -45.64 -2.10 -4.86
N ASP A 205 -45.27 -3.37 -4.58
CA ASP A 205 -43.90 -3.81 -4.35
C ASP A 205 -43.00 -3.54 -5.59
N SER A 206 -43.53 -3.74 -6.80
CA SER A 206 -42.81 -3.40 -8.06
C SER A 206 -42.62 -1.89 -8.23
N ILE A 207 -43.64 -1.09 -7.91
CA ILE A 207 -43.57 0.37 -7.95
C ILE A 207 -42.60 0.89 -6.89
N GLU A 208 -42.63 0.35 -5.69
CA GLU A 208 -41.71 0.69 -4.62
C GLU A 208 -40.27 0.23 -4.94
N ALA A 209 -40.07 -0.93 -5.59
CA ALA A 209 -38.78 -1.39 -6.07
C ALA A 209 -38.24 -0.48 -7.17
N VAL A 210 -39.07 -0.07 -8.12
CA VAL A 210 -38.70 0.90 -9.16
C VAL A 210 -38.39 2.26 -8.54
N GLN A 211 -39.20 2.75 -7.61
CA GLN A 211 -38.92 4.02 -6.91
C GLN A 211 -37.68 3.93 -6.00
N ARG A 212 -37.42 2.77 -5.38
CA ARG A 212 -36.21 2.51 -4.60
C ARG A 212 -34.99 2.48 -5.51
N ASN A 213 -35.10 1.87 -6.68
CA ASN A 213 -34.03 1.86 -7.69
C ASN A 213 -33.81 3.25 -8.34
N LEU A 214 -34.84 4.06 -8.48
CA LEU A 214 -34.73 5.44 -8.93
C LEU A 214 -34.15 6.39 -7.86
N ARG A 215 -34.33 6.06 -6.58
CA ARG A 215 -33.72 6.76 -5.44
C ARG A 215 -32.36 6.20 -5.05
N ALA A 216 -32.08 4.92 -5.35
CA ALA A 216 -30.79 4.33 -5.18
C ALA A 216 -29.82 4.98 -6.15
N SER A 217 -28.64 5.33 -5.65
CA SER A 217 -27.48 5.85 -6.38
C SER A 217 -27.43 5.27 -7.81
N SER A 218 -27.23 6.12 -8.80
CA SER A 218 -27.04 5.75 -10.21
C SER A 218 -25.74 4.95 -10.46
N LEU A 219 -25.01 4.60 -9.41
CA LEU A 219 -23.78 3.81 -9.49
C LEU A 219 -24.12 2.33 -9.67
N LYS A 220 -23.60 1.74 -10.73
CA LYS A 220 -23.67 0.30 -10.92
C LYS A 220 -22.83 -0.45 -9.89
N PRO A 221 -23.33 -1.58 -9.39
CA PRO A 221 -22.55 -2.42 -8.50
C PRO A 221 -21.38 -3.07 -9.25
N ILE A 222 -20.18 -3.02 -8.66
CA ILE A 222 -18.97 -3.69 -9.14
C ILE A 222 -18.83 -5.00 -8.34
N PRO A 223 -19.12 -6.16 -8.94
CA PRO A 223 -19.05 -7.43 -8.22
C PRO A 223 -17.61 -7.83 -7.94
N ILE A 224 -17.29 -8.10 -6.68
CA ILE A 224 -15.96 -8.58 -6.25
C ILE A 224 -15.96 -10.05 -5.81
N GLY A 225 -17.13 -10.69 -5.77
CA GLY A 225 -17.28 -12.08 -5.29
C GLY A 225 -16.72 -12.26 -3.88
N ASN A 226 -16.06 -13.40 -3.65
CA ASN A 226 -15.43 -13.74 -2.37
C ASN A 226 -13.98 -13.23 -2.28
N ALA A 227 -13.51 -12.40 -3.22
CA ALA A 227 -12.16 -11.87 -3.20
C ALA A 227 -12.00 -10.76 -2.14
N SER A 228 -10.78 -10.58 -1.66
CA SER A 228 -10.40 -9.45 -0.82
C SER A 228 -10.05 -8.25 -1.70
N LEU A 229 -10.74 -7.14 -1.48
CA LEU A 229 -10.52 -5.86 -2.17
C LEU A 229 -9.46 -5.04 -1.44
N SER A 230 -8.52 -4.44 -2.18
CA SER A 230 -7.46 -3.59 -1.64
C SER A 230 -6.85 -2.68 -2.70
N LEU A 231 -6.03 -1.70 -2.28
CA LEU A 231 -5.28 -0.79 -3.14
C LEU A 231 -6.17 -0.04 -4.16
N GLN A 232 -7.30 0.47 -3.69
CA GLN A 232 -8.19 1.29 -4.49
C GLN A 232 -7.57 2.68 -4.70
N GLU A 233 -7.32 3.01 -5.97
CA GLU A 233 -6.77 4.29 -6.39
C GLU A 233 -7.61 4.87 -7.51
N ILE A 234 -7.84 6.19 -7.47
CA ILE A 234 -8.53 6.89 -8.56
C ILE A 234 -7.56 7.82 -9.29
N SER A 235 -7.66 7.88 -10.60
CA SER A 235 -6.87 8.82 -11.39
C SER A 235 -7.20 10.28 -11.03
N PRO A 236 -6.25 11.23 -11.16
CA PRO A 236 -6.49 12.64 -10.87
C PRO A 236 -7.62 13.31 -11.66
N ASP A 237 -7.94 12.77 -12.84
CA ASP A 237 -9.11 13.18 -13.65
C ASP A 237 -10.42 12.51 -13.24
N GLU A 238 -10.36 11.65 -12.21
CA GLU A 238 -11.47 10.88 -11.66
C GLU A 238 -12.14 9.90 -12.65
N ARG A 239 -11.51 9.60 -13.77
CA ARG A 239 -12.05 8.67 -14.77
C ARG A 239 -11.79 7.22 -14.43
N PHE A 240 -10.57 6.88 -14.04
CA PHE A 240 -10.17 5.49 -13.80
C PHE A 240 -10.03 5.20 -12.31
N VAL A 241 -10.58 4.08 -11.88
CA VAL A 241 -10.32 3.52 -10.55
C VAL A 241 -9.57 2.21 -10.73
N THR A 242 -8.35 2.13 -10.19
CA THR A 242 -7.60 0.89 -10.13
C THR A 242 -7.79 0.23 -8.76
N PHE A 243 -7.87 -1.09 -8.73
CA PHE A 243 -8.03 -1.84 -7.49
C PHE A 243 -7.48 -3.26 -7.63
N ARG A 244 -7.13 -3.85 -6.51
CA ARG A 244 -6.64 -5.23 -6.45
C ARG A 244 -7.67 -6.14 -5.81
N LEU A 245 -7.92 -7.27 -6.47
CA LEU A 245 -8.67 -8.40 -5.93
C LEU A 245 -7.70 -9.54 -5.61
N THR A 246 -7.76 -10.06 -4.39
CA THR A 246 -7.00 -11.23 -3.98
C THR A 246 -7.96 -12.37 -3.69
N LYS A 247 -7.93 -13.40 -4.54
CA LYS A 247 -8.69 -14.63 -4.34
C LYS A 247 -7.87 -15.59 -3.48
N ARG A 248 -8.47 -16.10 -2.43
CA ARG A 248 -7.81 -17.11 -1.59
C ARG A 248 -7.66 -18.40 -2.37
N ALA A 249 -6.55 -19.08 -2.16
CA ALA A 249 -6.37 -20.43 -2.68
C ALA A 249 -7.18 -21.42 -1.85
N ASP A 250 -7.87 -22.32 -2.53
CA ASP A 250 -8.66 -23.35 -1.89
C ASP A 250 -7.77 -24.43 -1.24
N GLY A 251 -8.24 -24.98 -0.13
CA GLY A 251 -7.58 -26.10 0.56
C GLY A 251 -6.33 -25.75 1.35
N ASN A 252 -5.94 -24.49 1.44
CA ASN A 252 -4.78 -24.06 2.24
C ASN A 252 -5.02 -24.26 3.73
N ARG A 253 -4.05 -24.92 4.38
CA ARG A 253 -3.99 -25.11 5.83
C ARG A 253 -2.74 -24.46 6.38
N SER A 254 -2.90 -23.62 7.42
CA SER A 254 -1.77 -23.12 8.19
C SER A 254 -1.22 -24.22 9.08
N THR A 255 0.10 -24.21 9.30
CA THR A 255 0.73 -25.00 10.35
C THR A 255 0.59 -24.30 11.69
N SER A 256 0.72 -25.02 12.79
CA SER A 256 0.80 -24.46 14.15
C SER A 256 2.21 -24.62 14.70
N VAL A 257 2.63 -23.61 15.45
CA VAL A 257 3.87 -23.66 16.24
C VAL A 257 3.49 -23.42 17.69
N PRO A 258 3.90 -24.31 18.62
CA PRO A 258 3.58 -24.11 20.02
C PRO A 258 4.35 -22.93 20.59
N ASN A 259 3.63 -22.04 21.28
CA ASN A 259 4.20 -20.98 22.09
C ASN A 259 4.29 -21.45 23.55
N TYR A 260 5.51 -21.65 24.01
CA TYR A 260 5.76 -22.14 25.37
C TYR A 260 5.90 -21.01 26.41
N VAL A 261 6.10 -19.78 25.96
CA VAL A 261 6.25 -18.60 26.83
C VAL A 261 5.01 -17.73 26.72
N THR A 262 4.06 -17.93 27.60
CA THR A 262 2.77 -17.25 27.62
C THR A 262 2.52 -16.63 29.00
N GLU A 263 1.69 -15.59 29.06
CA GLU A 263 1.26 -14.99 30.34
C GLU A 263 0.46 -15.97 31.22
N SER A 264 -0.28 -16.86 30.56
CA SER A 264 -1.09 -17.87 31.25
C SER A 264 -0.29 -19.03 31.84
N GLY A 265 0.97 -19.20 31.42
CA GLY A 265 1.82 -20.34 31.75
C GLY A 265 1.43 -21.64 31.05
N TYR A 266 0.41 -21.64 30.19
CA TYR A 266 0.01 -22.79 29.38
C TYR A 266 0.46 -22.61 27.94
N THR A 267 0.80 -23.73 27.28
CA THR A 267 1.19 -23.73 25.86
C THR A 267 0.00 -23.30 24.99
N GLU A 268 0.25 -22.37 24.08
CA GLU A 268 -0.71 -21.86 23.10
C GLU A 268 -0.23 -22.17 21.68
N ASP A 269 -1.16 -22.42 20.75
CA ASP A 269 -0.82 -22.63 19.34
C ASP A 269 -0.81 -21.30 18.56
N ILE A 270 0.37 -20.95 18.03
CA ILE A 270 0.52 -19.83 17.09
C ILE A 270 0.33 -20.37 15.67
N LYS A 271 -0.62 -19.79 14.93
CA LYS A 271 -0.77 -20.08 13.49
C LYS A 271 0.47 -19.60 12.73
N ALA A 272 1.10 -20.53 12.03
CA ALA A 272 2.28 -20.29 11.21
C ALA A 272 1.93 -20.35 9.70
N ARG A 273 2.95 -20.26 8.86
CA ARG A 273 2.80 -20.30 7.40
C ARG A 273 2.21 -21.63 6.91
N THR A 274 1.64 -21.62 5.72
CA THR A 274 1.26 -22.83 4.99
C THR A 274 2.52 -23.64 4.62
N LYS A 275 2.34 -24.92 4.32
CA LYS A 275 3.46 -25.76 3.81
C LYS A 275 3.93 -25.26 2.45
N VAL A 276 5.22 -25.47 2.17
CA VAL A 276 5.80 -25.24 0.83
C VAL A 276 5.05 -26.08 -0.20
N GLY A 277 4.74 -25.46 -1.36
CA GLY A 277 4.01 -26.11 -2.45
C GLY A 277 2.48 -26.02 -2.33
N ASN A 278 1.95 -25.40 -1.29
CA ASN A 278 0.52 -25.09 -1.25
C ASN A 278 0.13 -24.07 -2.34
N ALA A 279 -1.11 -24.18 -2.82
CA ALA A 279 -1.65 -23.23 -3.77
C ALA A 279 -1.54 -21.79 -3.23
N GLN A 280 -1.11 -20.87 -4.08
CA GLN A 280 -0.94 -19.47 -3.73
C GLN A 280 -2.22 -18.67 -4.04
N PRO A 281 -2.49 -17.59 -3.30
CA PRO A 281 -3.57 -16.69 -3.65
C PRO A 281 -3.37 -16.09 -5.05
N GLU A 282 -4.43 -15.90 -5.80
CA GLU A 282 -4.41 -15.19 -7.07
C GLU A 282 -4.61 -13.70 -6.84
N SER A 283 -3.70 -12.88 -7.33
CA SER A 283 -3.76 -11.42 -7.27
C SER A 283 -4.10 -10.85 -8.65
N LEU A 284 -5.22 -10.12 -8.75
CA LEU A 284 -5.68 -9.47 -9.97
C LEU A 284 -5.68 -7.97 -9.77
N CYS A 285 -5.11 -7.22 -10.71
CA CYS A 285 -5.26 -5.78 -10.80
C CYS A 285 -6.34 -5.47 -11.83
N LEU A 286 -7.34 -4.69 -11.44
CA LEU A 286 -8.47 -4.32 -12.28
C LEU A 286 -8.58 -2.81 -12.40
N ILE A 287 -9.19 -2.38 -13.50
CA ILE A 287 -9.46 -0.99 -13.81
C ILE A 287 -10.98 -0.84 -14.01
N TYR A 288 -11.59 0.09 -13.30
CA TYR A 288 -12.95 0.54 -13.57
C TYR A 288 -12.88 1.89 -14.30
N ASP A 289 -13.27 1.92 -15.56
CA ASP A 289 -13.48 3.15 -16.33
C ASP A 289 -14.87 3.69 -16.00
N ARG A 290 -14.93 4.72 -15.18
CA ARG A 290 -16.19 5.34 -14.73
C ARG A 290 -16.94 6.03 -15.87
N GLN A 291 -16.26 6.46 -16.92
CA GLN A 291 -16.89 7.08 -18.09
C GLN A 291 -17.58 6.04 -18.99
N ARG A 292 -16.93 4.88 -19.18
CA ARG A 292 -17.49 3.77 -19.96
C ARG A 292 -18.33 2.82 -19.13
N ASP A 293 -18.30 2.98 -17.81
CA ASP A 293 -18.95 2.09 -16.83
C ASP A 293 -18.60 0.61 -17.03
N THR A 294 -17.30 0.36 -17.18
CA THR A 294 -16.76 -0.97 -17.54
C THR A 294 -15.57 -1.31 -16.68
N VAL A 295 -15.51 -2.57 -16.23
CA VAL A 295 -14.36 -3.13 -15.47
C VAL A 295 -13.60 -4.09 -16.38
N TYR A 296 -12.28 -3.99 -16.39
CA TYR A 296 -11.38 -4.90 -17.10
C TYR A 296 -10.10 -5.13 -16.33
N GLN A 297 -9.41 -6.22 -16.68
CA GLN A 297 -8.21 -6.65 -15.98
C GLN A 297 -6.95 -6.09 -16.64
N VAL A 298 -5.95 -5.76 -15.82
CA VAL A 298 -4.59 -5.46 -16.27
C VAL A 298 -3.95 -6.73 -16.82
N GLN A 299 -3.37 -6.64 -18.01
CA GLN A 299 -2.80 -7.77 -18.74
C GLN A 299 -1.38 -8.06 -18.22
N THR A 300 -1.05 -9.33 -18.01
CA THR A 300 0.26 -9.81 -17.51
C THR A 300 1.09 -10.57 -18.53
N ASP A 301 0.50 -10.95 -19.66
CA ASP A 301 1.14 -11.72 -20.73
C ASP A 301 2.33 -10.99 -21.38
N ASN A 302 2.35 -9.66 -21.30
CA ASN A 302 3.43 -8.80 -21.80
C ASN A 302 4.58 -8.59 -20.79
N LEU A 303 4.54 -9.21 -19.60
CA LEU A 303 5.64 -9.10 -18.64
C LEU A 303 6.86 -9.86 -19.15
N PRO A 304 8.02 -9.21 -19.37
CA PRO A 304 9.22 -9.86 -19.88
C PRO A 304 9.67 -11.01 -18.97
N GLY A 305 9.80 -12.21 -19.52
CA GLY A 305 10.20 -13.39 -18.77
C GLY A 305 9.14 -13.93 -17.80
N ILE A 306 7.86 -13.62 -18.00
CA ILE A 306 6.77 -14.15 -17.16
C ILE A 306 6.74 -15.70 -17.14
N LYS A 307 7.27 -16.33 -18.20
CA LYS A 307 7.37 -17.77 -18.35
C LYS A 307 8.76 -18.34 -18.05
N ASP A 308 9.71 -17.50 -17.60
CA ASP A 308 11.06 -17.95 -17.28
C ASP A 308 11.01 -18.99 -16.16
N LEU A 309 11.70 -20.10 -16.35
CA LEU A 309 11.82 -21.15 -15.35
C LEU A 309 13.01 -20.86 -14.43
N PRO A 310 12.92 -21.17 -13.13
CA PRO A 310 14.04 -21.02 -12.21
C PRO A 310 15.19 -21.99 -12.56
N ASP A 311 16.43 -21.55 -12.38
CA ASP A 311 17.64 -22.26 -12.79
C ASP A 311 17.81 -23.64 -12.10
N PHE A 312 17.28 -23.81 -10.89
CA PHE A 312 17.36 -25.11 -10.21
C PHE A 312 16.69 -26.25 -11.00
N LEU A 313 15.73 -25.94 -11.89
CA LEU A 313 15.10 -26.95 -12.77
C LEU A 313 16.08 -27.54 -13.77
N ASN A 314 17.24 -26.93 -14.03
CA ASN A 314 18.29 -27.51 -14.85
C ASN A 314 18.82 -28.82 -14.27
N ASN A 315 18.74 -28.98 -12.94
CA ASN A 315 19.12 -30.22 -12.24
C ASN A 315 18.02 -31.29 -12.26
N TYR A 316 16.82 -30.99 -12.80
CA TYR A 316 15.66 -31.88 -12.84
C TYR A 316 15.03 -31.89 -14.25
N PRO A 317 15.66 -32.57 -15.24
CA PRO A 317 15.26 -32.50 -16.66
C PRO A 317 13.80 -32.85 -16.92
N GLU A 318 13.26 -33.87 -16.24
CA GLU A 318 11.86 -34.29 -16.40
C GLU A 318 10.90 -33.21 -15.91
N ARG A 319 11.17 -32.59 -14.75
CA ARG A 319 10.35 -31.50 -14.21
C ARG A 319 10.43 -30.25 -15.10
N LYS A 320 11.63 -29.97 -15.63
CA LYS A 320 11.84 -28.87 -16.57
C LYS A 320 11.03 -29.09 -17.85
N SER A 321 11.07 -30.30 -18.41
CA SER A 321 10.30 -30.64 -19.61
C SER A 321 8.79 -30.52 -19.37
N ALA A 322 8.29 -30.98 -18.23
CA ALA A 322 6.89 -30.84 -17.86
C ALA A 322 6.49 -29.36 -17.74
N ALA A 323 7.28 -28.54 -17.04
CA ALA A 323 7.02 -27.10 -16.87
C ALA A 323 7.04 -26.34 -18.21
N LEU A 324 7.97 -26.69 -19.13
CA LEU A 324 8.01 -26.13 -20.46
C LEU A 324 6.77 -26.50 -21.29
N SER A 325 6.29 -27.75 -21.17
CA SER A 325 5.08 -28.20 -21.87
C SER A 325 3.80 -27.55 -21.36
N GLU A 326 3.74 -27.22 -20.07
CA GLU A 326 2.63 -26.50 -19.48
C GLU A 326 2.55 -25.05 -19.94
N ASN A 327 3.69 -24.44 -20.28
CA ASN A 327 3.82 -23.06 -20.79
C ASN A 327 3.01 -22.04 -19.97
N ARG A 328 3.00 -22.19 -18.65
CA ARG A 328 2.22 -21.34 -17.75
C ARG A 328 2.95 -20.05 -17.40
N ASP A 329 2.18 -18.98 -17.26
CA ASP A 329 2.66 -17.75 -16.68
C ASP A 329 2.91 -17.95 -15.18
N ARG A 330 3.98 -17.37 -14.65
CA ARG A 330 4.23 -17.33 -13.21
C ARG A 330 3.19 -16.44 -12.54
N SER A 331 2.73 -16.84 -11.37
CA SER A 331 1.83 -16.03 -10.57
C SER A 331 2.53 -14.75 -10.10
N VAL A 332 1.80 -13.65 -10.09
CA VAL A 332 2.32 -12.33 -9.74
C VAL A 332 1.45 -11.65 -8.69
N ASN A 333 2.06 -10.72 -7.94
CA ASN A 333 1.39 -9.76 -7.09
C ASN A 333 1.53 -8.37 -7.67
N PHE A 334 0.44 -7.61 -7.62
CA PHE A 334 0.43 -6.20 -7.98
C PHE A 334 0.60 -5.32 -6.74
N GLY A 335 1.50 -4.35 -6.81
CA GLY A 335 1.58 -3.24 -5.87
C GLY A 335 0.48 -2.20 -6.12
N GLN A 336 0.60 -1.09 -5.41
CA GLN A 336 -0.25 0.09 -5.64
C GLN A 336 0.05 0.70 -7.00
N VAL A 337 -0.98 1.23 -7.67
CA VAL A 337 -0.83 2.03 -8.88
C VAL A 337 -0.59 3.48 -8.49
N TYR A 338 0.49 4.06 -8.99
CA TYR A 338 0.87 5.45 -8.75
C TYR A 338 0.60 6.29 -9.99
N TRP A 339 -0.30 7.26 -9.88
CA TRP A 339 -0.61 8.21 -10.93
C TRP A 339 0.31 9.43 -10.85
N ASN A 340 0.69 10.00 -12.02
CA ASN A 340 1.27 11.33 -12.04
C ASN A 340 0.20 12.40 -11.74
N GLU A 341 0.58 13.63 -11.43
CA GLU A 341 -0.36 14.67 -11.00
C GLU A 341 -1.40 15.05 -12.07
N ARG A 342 -1.03 14.92 -13.35
CA ARG A 342 -1.95 15.20 -14.47
C ARG A 342 -2.92 14.05 -14.74
N GLY A 343 -2.65 12.85 -14.25
CA GLY A 343 -3.42 11.65 -14.57
C GLY A 343 -3.18 11.13 -16.00
N THR A 344 -2.06 11.53 -16.62
CA THR A 344 -1.70 11.12 -18.00
C THR A 344 -0.87 9.85 -18.06
N ALA A 345 -0.29 9.45 -16.94
CA ALA A 345 0.50 8.24 -16.80
C ALA A 345 0.29 7.59 -15.43
N ALA A 346 0.37 6.29 -15.40
CA ALA A 346 0.34 5.48 -14.20
C ALA A 346 1.47 4.45 -14.21
N VAL A 347 2.02 4.15 -13.05
CA VAL A 347 3.05 3.11 -12.90
C VAL A 347 2.67 2.14 -11.78
N VAL A 348 3.10 0.90 -11.93
CA VAL A 348 2.83 -0.16 -10.96
C VAL A 348 4.05 -1.07 -10.84
N ALA A 349 4.37 -1.48 -9.61
CA ALA A 349 5.31 -2.56 -9.38
C ALA A 349 4.58 -3.89 -9.38
N VAL A 350 5.10 -4.85 -10.15
CA VAL A 350 4.61 -6.23 -10.22
C VAL A 350 5.72 -7.14 -9.71
N THR A 351 5.41 -8.09 -8.83
CA THR A 351 6.39 -9.00 -8.24
C THR A 351 5.97 -10.44 -8.49
N ALA A 352 6.87 -11.28 -8.97
CA ALA A 352 6.61 -12.70 -9.08
C ALA A 352 6.48 -13.35 -7.69
N ILE A 353 5.54 -14.27 -7.52
CA ILE A 353 5.30 -14.97 -6.24
C ILE A 353 6.52 -15.77 -5.78
N ASP A 354 7.36 -16.22 -6.71
CA ASP A 354 8.62 -16.91 -6.42
C ASP A 354 9.75 -15.97 -5.97
N ASN A 355 9.49 -14.65 -5.89
CA ASN A 355 10.43 -13.58 -5.50
C ASN A 355 11.70 -13.49 -6.37
N LYS A 356 11.67 -13.99 -7.59
CA LYS A 356 12.82 -13.93 -8.51
C LYS A 356 12.80 -12.74 -9.45
N ASP A 357 11.61 -12.17 -9.69
CA ASP A 357 11.44 -11.01 -10.56
C ASP A 357 10.55 -9.95 -9.91
N ARG A 358 10.95 -8.70 -10.11
CA ARG A 358 10.15 -7.49 -9.88
C ARG A 358 10.21 -6.65 -11.14
N TRP A 359 9.04 -6.24 -11.62
CA TRP A 359 8.91 -5.35 -12.76
C TRP A 359 8.35 -4.01 -12.32
N ILE A 360 8.88 -2.92 -12.83
CA ILE A 360 8.27 -1.59 -12.77
C ILE A 360 7.70 -1.31 -14.14
N MET A 361 6.39 -1.17 -14.19
CA MET A 361 5.63 -1.11 -15.44
C MET A 361 4.84 0.18 -15.53
N ARG A 362 4.81 0.77 -16.72
CA ARG A 362 3.83 1.80 -17.07
C ARG A 362 2.51 1.12 -17.44
N LEU A 363 1.43 1.56 -16.83
CA LEU A 363 0.08 1.08 -17.10
C LEU A 363 -0.62 2.02 -18.10
N ASN A 364 -1.15 1.45 -19.17
CA ASN A 364 -2.14 2.12 -20.03
C ASN A 364 -3.54 1.89 -19.41
N PRO A 365 -4.16 2.91 -18.81
CA PRO A 365 -5.43 2.73 -18.12
C PRO A 365 -6.62 2.51 -19.07
N GLU A 366 -6.49 2.77 -20.36
CA GLU A 366 -7.58 2.55 -21.33
C GLU A 366 -7.65 1.11 -21.86
N THR A 367 -6.51 0.42 -21.88
CA THR A 367 -6.41 -0.95 -22.43
C THR A 367 -6.06 -2.00 -21.39
N GLY A 368 -5.52 -1.58 -20.23
CA GLY A 368 -4.97 -2.49 -19.23
C GLY A 368 -3.60 -3.07 -19.60
N GLU A 369 -2.98 -2.59 -20.67
CA GLU A 369 -1.67 -3.04 -21.12
C GLU A 369 -0.54 -2.47 -20.25
N LEU A 370 0.51 -3.27 -20.07
CA LEU A 370 1.70 -2.91 -19.35
C LEU A 370 2.88 -2.72 -20.30
N SER A 371 3.64 -1.63 -20.12
CA SER A 371 4.91 -1.39 -20.83
C SER A 371 6.05 -1.37 -19.82
N MET A 372 7.13 -2.11 -20.11
CA MET A 372 8.25 -2.25 -19.19
C MET A 372 9.05 -0.94 -19.04
N ILE A 373 9.31 -0.52 -17.81
CA ILE A 373 10.27 0.52 -17.45
C ILE A 373 11.53 -0.14 -16.92
N ASP A 374 11.41 -1.06 -15.96
CA ASP A 374 12.53 -1.77 -15.35
C ASP A 374 12.17 -3.21 -15.00
N ARG A 375 13.12 -4.15 -15.17
CA ARG A 375 13.04 -5.52 -14.69
C ARG A 375 14.21 -5.79 -13.78
N GLN A 376 13.93 -6.18 -12.57
CA GLN A 376 14.89 -6.61 -11.57
C GLN A 376 14.76 -8.13 -11.42
N ARG A 377 15.89 -8.85 -11.52
CA ARG A 377 15.90 -10.30 -11.42
C ARG A 377 17.09 -10.80 -10.61
N ASP A 378 16.83 -11.74 -9.74
CA ASP A 378 17.82 -12.51 -9.02
C ASP A 378 17.39 -13.98 -8.93
N GLU A 379 18.31 -14.92 -9.19
CA GLU A 379 17.98 -16.35 -9.13
C GLU A 379 17.81 -16.87 -7.71
N ALA A 380 18.34 -16.18 -6.70
CA ALA A 380 18.08 -16.51 -5.31
C ALA A 380 16.83 -15.80 -4.84
N TRP A 381 16.86 -14.46 -4.72
CA TRP A 381 15.80 -13.68 -4.09
C TRP A 381 15.97 -12.18 -4.34
N ILE A 382 14.92 -11.52 -4.81
CA ILE A 382 14.83 -10.05 -4.81
C ILE A 382 14.15 -9.59 -3.52
N GLY A 383 14.80 -8.75 -2.74
CA GLY A 383 14.21 -8.33 -1.47
C GLY A 383 15.09 -7.45 -0.58
N GLY A 384 16.00 -6.67 -1.15
CA GLY A 384 16.81 -5.69 -0.42
C GLY A 384 16.01 -4.51 0.13
N PRO A 385 16.66 -3.61 0.88
CA PRO A 385 16.04 -2.42 1.42
C PRO A 385 15.30 -1.61 0.34
N GLY A 386 14.06 -1.23 0.61
CA GLY A 386 13.25 -0.43 -0.30
C GLY A 386 12.82 -1.10 -1.60
N ILE A 387 13.23 -2.35 -1.85
CA ILE A 387 12.81 -3.11 -3.03
C ILE A 387 11.38 -3.63 -2.87
N GLY A 388 10.94 -3.86 -1.63
CA GLY A 388 9.69 -4.52 -1.34
C GLY A 388 9.78 -6.03 -1.54
N GLY A 389 8.75 -6.72 -1.15
CA GLY A 389 8.62 -8.17 -1.28
C GLY A 389 7.16 -8.53 -1.50
N ALA A 390 6.77 -9.76 -1.21
CA ALA A 390 5.40 -10.23 -1.34
C ALA A 390 4.35 -9.37 -0.61
N TRP A 391 4.78 -8.50 0.31
CA TRP A 391 3.93 -7.71 1.20
C TRP A 391 3.89 -6.20 0.90
N GLY A 392 4.74 -5.69 -0.01
CA GLY A 392 4.76 -4.27 -0.32
C GLY A 392 5.51 -3.90 -1.59
N GLY A 393 5.13 -2.80 -2.22
CA GLY A 393 5.64 -2.33 -3.50
C GLY A 393 7.06 -1.75 -3.49
N GLY A 394 7.71 -1.65 -2.32
CA GLY A 394 9.00 -0.98 -2.18
C GLY A 394 8.91 0.54 -2.42
N ALA A 395 10.07 1.19 -2.49
CA ALA A 395 10.15 2.60 -2.82
C ALA A 395 9.88 2.80 -4.33
N LEU A 396 8.80 3.51 -4.63
CA LEU A 396 8.38 3.88 -5.98
C LEU A 396 7.53 5.14 -5.88
N GLY A 397 7.79 6.13 -6.71
CA GLY A 397 6.98 7.34 -6.77
C GLY A 397 7.37 8.27 -7.90
N TRP A 398 6.62 9.35 -8.06
CA TRP A 398 6.84 10.37 -9.09
C TRP A 398 7.67 11.54 -8.56
N ILE A 399 8.66 11.98 -9.31
CA ILE A 399 9.36 13.25 -9.10
C ILE A 399 8.62 14.37 -9.82
N ASP A 400 8.28 14.13 -11.09
CA ASP A 400 7.54 15.03 -11.97
C ASP A 400 6.53 14.25 -12.83
N GLU A 401 6.05 14.84 -13.91
CA GLU A 401 5.02 14.23 -14.78
C GLU A 401 5.53 13.05 -15.63
N GLU A 402 6.86 12.89 -15.77
CA GLU A 402 7.46 11.90 -16.65
C GLU A 402 8.49 11.01 -15.95
N THR A 403 9.02 11.48 -14.82
CA THR A 403 10.13 10.83 -14.12
C THR A 403 9.67 10.19 -12.81
N ILE A 404 9.97 8.91 -12.66
CA ILE A 404 9.78 8.17 -11.42
C ILE A 404 11.11 7.92 -10.73
N TYR A 405 11.05 7.68 -9.42
CA TYR A 405 12.16 7.12 -8.65
C TYR A 405 11.79 5.74 -8.11
N PHE A 406 12.79 4.89 -7.96
CA PHE A 406 12.65 3.56 -7.36
C PHE A 406 14.01 3.09 -6.82
N GLN A 407 13.98 2.03 -6.02
CA GLN A 407 15.20 1.35 -5.59
C GLN A 407 15.42 0.07 -6.37
N SER A 408 16.70 -0.25 -6.63
CA SER A 408 17.15 -1.45 -7.34
C SER A 408 18.48 -1.92 -6.83
N GLU A 409 18.68 -3.24 -6.77
CA GLU A 409 19.94 -3.91 -6.44
C GLU A 409 20.79 -4.24 -7.67
N ALA A 410 20.51 -3.65 -8.82
CA ALA A 410 21.19 -3.96 -10.09
C ALA A 410 22.72 -3.75 -10.02
N SER A 411 23.21 -2.93 -9.11
CA SER A 411 24.66 -2.70 -8.87
C SER A 411 25.24 -3.55 -7.73
N GLY A 412 24.49 -4.47 -7.15
CA GLY A 412 24.89 -5.33 -6.03
C GLY A 412 24.41 -4.85 -4.66
N TYR A 413 24.03 -3.59 -4.53
CA TYR A 413 23.48 -2.97 -3.33
C TYR A 413 22.23 -2.18 -3.70
N SER A 414 21.33 -1.97 -2.74
CA SER A 414 20.09 -1.23 -2.98
C SER A 414 20.38 0.27 -3.12
N HIS A 415 20.19 0.79 -4.30
CA HIS A 415 20.44 2.19 -4.66
C HIS A 415 19.21 2.86 -5.28
N ILE A 416 19.23 4.20 -5.32
CA ILE A 416 18.18 5.04 -5.91
C ILE A 416 18.41 5.15 -7.40
N TYR A 417 17.35 4.89 -8.16
CA TYR A 417 17.31 5.05 -9.61
C TYR A 417 16.19 6.01 -10.01
N LEU A 418 16.40 6.75 -11.07
CA LEU A 418 15.38 7.50 -11.80
C LEU A 418 15.09 6.80 -13.13
N ALA A 419 13.85 6.92 -13.61
CA ALA A 419 13.52 6.54 -14.98
C ALA A 419 12.47 7.47 -15.56
N ASN A 420 12.65 7.86 -16.83
CA ASN A 420 11.60 8.48 -17.61
C ASN A 420 10.67 7.40 -18.14
N VAL A 421 9.38 7.49 -17.82
CA VAL A 421 8.39 6.44 -18.11
C VAL A 421 8.02 6.33 -19.59
N PHE A 422 8.36 7.34 -20.40
CA PHE A 422 8.07 7.37 -21.84
C PHE A 422 9.28 6.99 -22.69
N SER A 423 10.47 7.55 -22.39
CA SER A 423 11.69 7.22 -23.13
C SER A 423 12.35 5.93 -22.66
N GLY A 424 12.10 5.50 -21.41
CA GLY A 424 12.80 4.38 -20.78
C GLY A 424 14.24 4.71 -20.34
N GLU A 425 14.68 5.96 -20.45
CA GLU A 425 15.99 6.38 -19.97
C GLU A 425 16.09 6.24 -18.45
N LYS A 426 17.18 5.60 -17.97
CA LYS A 426 17.42 5.33 -16.55
C LYS A 426 18.71 5.98 -16.09
N GLN A 427 18.70 6.48 -14.85
CA GLN A 427 19.85 7.06 -14.17
C GLN A 427 19.96 6.51 -12.76
N GLN A 428 21.13 5.99 -12.39
CA GLN A 428 21.46 5.67 -11.01
C GLN A 428 21.92 6.94 -10.28
N LEU A 429 21.31 7.26 -9.13
CA LEU A 429 21.64 8.45 -8.35
C LEU A 429 22.67 8.21 -7.27
N THR A 430 22.64 7.04 -6.64
CA THR A 430 23.56 6.67 -5.54
C THR A 430 24.37 5.45 -5.93
N THR A 431 25.63 5.40 -5.49
CA THR A 431 26.57 4.32 -5.81
C THR A 431 27.48 4.06 -4.61
N GLY A 432 28.01 2.86 -4.51
CA GLY A 432 28.98 2.47 -3.47
C GLY A 432 28.66 1.10 -2.87
N ASP A 433 29.55 0.63 -1.99
CA ASP A 433 29.42 -0.66 -1.29
C ASP A 433 28.59 -0.49 0.00
N TRP A 434 27.43 0.07 -0.13
CA TRP A 434 26.46 0.36 0.95
C TRP A 434 25.05 0.43 0.38
N GLU A 435 24.04 0.37 1.24
CA GLU A 435 22.63 0.30 0.85
C GLU A 435 21.85 1.54 1.29
N VAL A 436 20.85 1.92 0.49
CA VAL A 436 19.86 2.93 0.82
C VAL A 436 18.68 2.27 1.55
N SER A 437 18.37 2.75 2.74
CA SER A 437 17.19 2.37 3.52
C SER A 437 16.35 3.61 3.84
N ASP A 438 15.07 3.40 4.19
CA ASP A 438 14.13 4.44 4.65
C ASP A 438 14.02 5.65 3.73
N LEU A 439 14.07 5.40 2.42
CA LEU A 439 14.02 6.45 1.41
C LEU A 439 12.76 7.30 1.51
N LYS A 440 12.94 8.61 1.61
CA LYS A 440 11.89 9.62 1.60
C LYS A 440 12.22 10.72 0.60
N LEU A 441 11.28 11.06 -0.25
CA LEU A 441 11.37 12.22 -1.11
C LEU A 441 10.88 13.46 -0.32
N SER A 442 11.63 14.57 -0.42
CA SER A 442 11.19 15.84 0.19
C SER A 442 9.88 16.32 -0.40
N ALA A 443 9.15 17.14 0.36
CA ALA A 443 7.87 17.67 -0.09
C ALA A 443 7.99 18.50 -1.38
N ASP A 444 9.11 19.25 -1.56
CA ASP A 444 9.40 20.01 -2.78
C ASP A 444 9.92 19.15 -3.94
N ARG A 445 10.13 17.83 -3.68
CA ARG A 445 10.64 16.85 -4.65
C ARG A 445 12.06 17.14 -5.17
N LEU A 446 12.82 17.96 -4.45
CA LEU A 446 14.18 18.33 -4.86
C LEU A 446 15.26 17.48 -4.18
N ASN A 447 14.93 16.82 -3.05
CA ASN A 447 15.90 16.09 -2.24
C ASN A 447 15.37 14.73 -1.83
N PHE A 448 16.25 13.76 -1.77
CA PHE A 448 16.02 12.48 -1.12
C PHE A 448 16.68 12.45 0.25
N TYR A 449 15.98 11.93 1.23
CA TYR A 449 16.48 11.61 2.57
C TYR A 449 16.44 10.10 2.73
N PHE A 450 17.51 9.53 3.22
CA PHE A 450 17.62 8.10 3.41
C PHE A 450 18.66 7.78 4.50
N THR A 451 18.63 6.57 5.02
CA THR A 451 19.70 6.01 5.85
C THR A 451 20.59 5.13 4.99
N GLY A 452 21.89 5.12 5.28
CA GLY A 452 22.89 4.26 4.65
C GLY A 452 23.67 3.50 5.72
N ASN A 453 24.06 2.28 5.44
CA ASN A 453 24.85 1.41 6.32
C ASN A 453 26.35 1.46 6.01
#